data_f6cc59a973b4cf09e8587b26a099862a
#
_entry.id   f6cc59a973b4cf09e8587b26a099862a
#
_cell.length_a   1.000
_cell.length_b   1.000
_cell.length_c   1.000
_cell.angle_alpha   90.00
_cell.angle_beta   90.00
_cell.angle_gamma   90.00
#
_symmetry.space_group_name_H-M   'P 1'
#
loop_
_entity.id
_entity.type
_entity.pdbx_description
1 polymer ?
#
loop_
_entity_poly.entity_id
_entity_poly.type
_entity_poly.pdbx_seq_one_letter_code
_entity_poly.pdbx_strand_id
1 'polypeptide(L)'
;MTIFEAVILAIVEGLTEFLPVSSTGHLILASSLLHLESTDFVKTYIVSIQFGAILSVILLYWKEFFKSLQFYWTLFIAFLPAAILGLLFHSYIEAFLGNVFMVVINLLVVGIILLFIDKLGNHQTEKQITTKNAFIIGLFQALAMFPGVSRSAATIIGGLSQKLSRKQAAEFSFFLAVPTIAAAAFLEMYKHFSVISEPYHLKLILLGNVISFIVAWIVIKIFIQFLVKHGFKVFGWYRIILSLIFLLLIALNVNLTNI
;
A
#
# COMPACT_ATOMS: atom_id res chain seq x y z
N MET A 1 -9.03 11.72 -17.90
CA MET A 1 -8.43 10.35 -17.88
C MET A 1 -9.15 9.48 -18.90
N THR A 2 -8.42 8.79 -19.75
CA THR A 2 -8.92 7.82 -20.74
C THR A 2 -9.06 6.42 -20.12
N ILE A 3 -9.75 5.51 -20.84
CA ILE A 3 -9.85 4.10 -20.42
C ILE A 3 -8.44 3.45 -20.36
N PHE A 4 -7.57 3.76 -21.31
CA PHE A 4 -6.21 3.21 -21.35
C PHE A 4 -5.39 3.61 -20.13
N GLU A 5 -5.41 4.88 -19.75
CA GLU A 5 -4.74 5.41 -18.56
C GLU A 5 -5.29 4.76 -17.27
N ALA A 6 -6.62 4.65 -17.18
CA ALA A 6 -7.26 3.98 -16.05
C ALA A 6 -6.81 2.51 -15.92
N VAL A 7 -6.76 1.77 -17.02
CA VAL A 7 -6.30 0.37 -17.03
C VAL A 7 -4.85 0.25 -16.56
N ILE A 8 -3.95 1.11 -17.05
CA ILE A 8 -2.54 1.09 -16.63
C ILE A 8 -2.41 1.36 -15.13
N LEU A 9 -3.06 2.41 -14.62
CA LEU A 9 -2.99 2.73 -13.19
C LEU A 9 -3.55 1.58 -12.33
N ALA A 10 -4.65 0.96 -12.75
CA ALA A 10 -5.23 -0.18 -12.03
C ALA A 10 -4.31 -1.42 -12.03
N ILE A 11 -3.59 -1.67 -13.13
CA ILE A 11 -2.59 -2.74 -13.19
C ILE A 11 -1.42 -2.42 -12.24
N VAL A 12 -0.90 -1.20 -12.30
CA VAL A 12 0.20 -0.75 -11.43
C VAL A 12 -0.19 -0.86 -9.96
N GLU A 13 -1.39 -0.44 -9.60
CA GLU A 13 -1.91 -0.56 -8.24
C GLU A 13 -1.99 -2.01 -7.79
N GLY A 14 -2.64 -2.87 -8.57
CA GLY A 14 -2.76 -4.29 -8.24
C GLY A 14 -1.42 -5.02 -8.14
N LEU A 15 -0.42 -4.61 -8.93
CA LEU A 15 0.95 -5.16 -8.86
C LEU A 15 1.69 -4.73 -7.59
N THR A 16 1.47 -3.52 -7.09
CA THR A 16 2.38 -2.89 -6.14
C THR A 16 1.81 -2.69 -4.74
N GLU A 17 0.48 -2.72 -4.55
CA GLU A 17 -0.16 -2.40 -3.27
C GLU A 17 0.27 -3.34 -2.13
N PHE A 18 0.35 -4.63 -2.41
CA PHE A 18 0.69 -5.63 -1.39
C PHE A 18 2.18 -5.93 -1.29
N LEU A 19 2.95 -5.55 -2.30
CA LEU A 19 4.40 -5.67 -2.28
C LEU A 19 5.02 -4.53 -1.44
N PRO A 20 6.13 -4.78 -0.76
CA PRO A 20 6.78 -3.73 0.03
C PRO A 20 7.61 -2.76 -0.86
N VAL A 21 7.01 -2.29 -1.98
CA VAL A 21 7.67 -1.46 -3.01
C VAL A 21 7.14 -0.04 -3.14
N SER A 22 6.05 0.31 -2.43
CA SER A 22 5.32 1.59 -2.49
C SER A 22 4.52 1.79 -3.78
N SER A 23 3.24 1.45 -3.74
CA SER A 23 2.28 1.73 -4.82
C SER A 23 2.25 3.22 -5.19
N THR A 24 2.27 4.11 -4.19
CA THR A 24 2.33 5.57 -4.40
C THR A 24 3.48 6.00 -5.31
N GLY A 25 4.70 5.50 -5.08
CA GLY A 25 5.85 5.82 -5.93
C GLY A 25 5.64 5.37 -7.38
N HIS A 26 5.07 4.18 -7.57
CA HIS A 26 4.79 3.65 -8.92
C HIS A 26 3.68 4.40 -9.64
N LEU A 27 2.62 4.79 -8.91
CA LEU A 27 1.52 5.57 -9.47
C LEU A 27 1.98 6.97 -9.87
N ILE A 28 2.84 7.64 -9.08
CA ILE A 28 3.47 8.90 -9.47
C ILE A 28 4.23 8.74 -10.78
N LEU A 29 5.07 7.72 -10.90
CA LEU A 29 5.84 7.48 -12.12
C LEU A 29 4.93 7.17 -13.31
N ALA A 30 3.94 6.30 -13.12
CA ALA A 30 2.99 5.93 -14.16
C ALA A 30 2.18 7.15 -14.64
N SER A 31 1.65 7.96 -13.71
CA SER A 31 0.90 9.17 -14.03
C SER A 31 1.75 10.21 -14.75
N SER A 32 3.02 10.37 -14.35
CA SER A 32 3.96 11.26 -15.03
C SER A 32 4.26 10.81 -16.46
N LEU A 33 4.49 9.51 -16.67
CA LEU A 33 4.72 8.93 -18.00
C LEU A 33 3.48 9.01 -18.90
N LEU A 34 2.30 8.98 -18.32
CA LEU A 34 1.02 9.15 -19.03
C LEU A 34 0.62 10.63 -19.18
N HIS A 35 1.43 11.57 -18.70
CA HIS A 35 1.14 13.01 -18.69
C HIS A 35 -0.22 13.37 -18.08
N LEU A 36 -0.62 12.63 -17.03
CA LEU A 36 -1.89 12.87 -16.34
C LEU A 36 -1.85 14.14 -15.52
N GLU A 37 -2.88 14.97 -15.66
CA GLU A 37 -3.09 16.11 -14.78
C GLU A 37 -3.64 15.63 -13.42
N SER A 38 -3.14 16.25 -12.34
CA SER A 38 -3.59 15.98 -10.97
C SER A 38 -4.95 16.62 -10.69
N THR A 39 -6.01 16.01 -11.22
CA THR A 39 -7.41 16.42 -10.97
C THR A 39 -8.00 15.68 -9.78
N ASP A 40 -9.09 16.21 -9.22
CA ASP A 40 -9.81 15.54 -8.11
C ASP A 40 -10.28 14.13 -8.53
N PHE A 41 -10.68 13.96 -9.81
CA PHE A 41 -11.06 12.65 -10.30
C PHE A 41 -9.87 11.67 -10.32
N VAL A 42 -8.69 12.07 -10.79
CA VAL A 42 -7.50 11.20 -10.84
C VAL A 42 -7.09 10.79 -9.43
N LYS A 43 -7.10 11.72 -8.46
CA LYS A 43 -6.82 11.42 -7.05
C LYS A 43 -7.82 10.41 -6.48
N THR A 44 -9.10 10.68 -6.65
CA THR A 44 -10.18 9.80 -6.18
C THR A 44 -10.13 8.44 -6.85
N TYR A 45 -9.82 8.38 -8.15
CA TYR A 45 -9.66 7.13 -8.89
C TYR A 45 -8.53 6.27 -8.30
N ILE A 46 -7.36 6.87 -8.06
CA ILE A 46 -6.19 6.18 -7.49
C ILE A 46 -6.51 5.58 -6.11
N VAL A 47 -7.20 6.33 -5.26
CA VAL A 47 -7.62 5.81 -3.95
C VAL A 47 -8.72 4.73 -4.10
N SER A 48 -9.64 4.90 -5.05
CA SER A 48 -10.73 3.96 -5.25
C SER A 48 -10.27 2.59 -5.76
N ILE A 49 -9.26 2.51 -6.65
CA ILE A 49 -8.76 1.24 -7.18
C ILE A 49 -8.02 0.39 -6.12
N GLN A 50 -7.55 0.99 -5.04
CA GLN A 50 -7.04 0.28 -3.86
C GLN A 50 -8.13 -0.57 -3.21
N PHE A 51 -9.38 -0.11 -3.26
CA PHE A 51 -10.51 -0.90 -2.77
C PHE A 51 -10.67 -2.21 -3.56
N GLY A 52 -10.52 -2.16 -4.89
CA GLY A 52 -10.47 -3.38 -5.71
C GLY A 52 -9.36 -4.34 -5.26
N ALA A 53 -8.17 -3.79 -5.00
CA ALA A 53 -7.04 -4.60 -4.54
C ALA A 53 -7.32 -5.31 -3.20
N ILE A 54 -7.92 -4.64 -2.20
CA ILE A 54 -8.23 -5.29 -0.90
C ILE A 54 -9.32 -6.36 -0.99
N LEU A 55 -10.23 -6.29 -1.94
CA LEU A 55 -11.21 -7.35 -2.17
C LEU A 55 -10.52 -8.68 -2.53
N SER A 56 -9.36 -8.64 -3.15
CA SER A 56 -8.57 -9.84 -3.43
C SER A 56 -8.08 -10.56 -2.17
N VAL A 57 -7.74 -9.79 -1.12
CA VAL A 57 -7.37 -10.35 0.19
C VAL A 57 -8.56 -11.05 0.83
N ILE A 58 -9.74 -10.40 0.83
CA ILE A 58 -10.96 -10.97 1.38
C ILE A 58 -11.28 -12.30 0.67
N LEU A 59 -11.18 -12.34 -0.66
CA LEU A 59 -11.43 -13.56 -1.41
C LEU A 59 -10.40 -14.67 -1.14
N LEU A 60 -9.11 -14.32 -1.11
CA LEU A 60 -8.03 -15.30 -0.89
C LEU A 60 -8.05 -15.92 0.50
N TYR A 61 -8.37 -15.09 1.48
CA TYR A 61 -8.31 -15.44 2.89
C TYR A 61 -9.69 -15.43 3.56
N TRP A 62 -10.77 -15.63 2.79
CA TRP A 62 -12.14 -15.54 3.30
C TRP A 62 -12.37 -16.38 4.57
N LYS A 63 -11.75 -17.56 4.67
CA LYS A 63 -11.85 -18.43 5.85
C LYS A 63 -11.28 -17.79 7.12
N GLU A 64 -10.23 -16.96 7.00
CA GLU A 64 -9.63 -16.26 8.14
C GLU A 64 -10.61 -15.24 8.73
N PHE A 65 -11.37 -14.55 7.85
CA PHE A 65 -12.37 -13.58 8.27
C PHE A 65 -13.58 -14.19 9.00
N PHE A 66 -13.76 -15.50 8.95
CA PHE A 66 -14.85 -16.19 9.68
C PHE A 66 -14.37 -17.03 10.88
N LYS A 67 -13.07 -16.95 11.25
CA LYS A 67 -12.52 -17.80 12.31
C LYS A 67 -12.90 -17.39 13.72
N SER A 68 -12.78 -16.11 14.07
CA SER A 68 -12.99 -15.68 15.45
C SER A 68 -13.16 -14.16 15.61
N LEU A 69 -13.86 -13.75 16.67
CA LEU A 69 -13.93 -12.35 17.10
C LEU A 69 -12.56 -11.79 17.52
N GLN A 70 -11.69 -12.66 18.06
CA GLN A 70 -10.32 -12.29 18.43
C GLN A 70 -9.51 -11.78 17.23
N PHE A 71 -9.73 -12.32 16.03
CA PHE A 71 -9.10 -11.86 14.80
C PHE A 71 -9.47 -10.40 14.51
N TYR A 72 -10.76 -10.07 14.55
CA TYR A 72 -11.24 -8.70 14.33
C TYR A 72 -10.75 -7.73 15.40
N TRP A 73 -10.74 -8.16 16.68
CA TRP A 73 -10.18 -7.35 17.76
C TRP A 73 -8.71 -7.03 17.52
N THR A 74 -7.93 -8.02 17.10
CA THR A 74 -6.51 -7.84 16.78
C THR A 74 -6.29 -6.86 15.61
N LEU A 75 -7.09 -6.95 14.55
CA LEU A 75 -7.05 -6.01 13.44
C LEU A 75 -7.48 -4.60 13.87
N PHE A 76 -8.51 -4.48 14.69
CA PHE A 76 -8.97 -3.20 15.22
C PHE A 76 -7.88 -2.51 16.04
N ILE A 77 -7.22 -3.22 16.94
CA ILE A 77 -6.11 -2.68 17.74
C ILE A 77 -4.93 -2.26 16.84
N ALA A 78 -4.63 -3.01 15.79
CA ALA A 78 -3.57 -2.64 14.84
C ALA A 78 -3.97 -1.44 13.96
N PHE A 79 -5.24 -1.25 13.68
CA PHE A 79 -5.76 -0.10 12.92
C PHE A 79 -5.72 1.20 13.71
N LEU A 80 -6.00 1.15 15.04
CA LEU A 80 -6.17 2.33 15.88
C LEU A 80 -5.02 3.35 15.83
N PRO A 81 -3.72 2.97 15.97
CA PRO A 81 -2.63 3.95 15.97
C PRO A 81 -2.61 4.80 14.70
N ALA A 82 -2.75 4.16 13.53
CA ALA A 82 -2.79 4.87 12.26
C ALA A 82 -4.04 5.73 12.13
N ALA A 83 -5.21 5.25 12.53
CA ALA A 83 -6.44 6.02 12.46
C ALA A 83 -6.37 7.29 13.36
N ILE A 84 -5.92 7.14 14.60
CA ILE A 84 -5.80 8.26 15.54
C ILE A 84 -4.77 9.28 15.06
N LEU A 85 -3.56 8.83 14.70
CA LEU A 85 -2.51 9.73 14.23
C LEU A 85 -2.86 10.38 12.88
N GLY A 86 -3.54 9.64 11.99
CA GLY A 86 -4.03 10.18 10.72
C GLY A 86 -5.04 11.29 10.91
N LEU A 87 -5.97 11.15 11.86
CA LEU A 87 -6.95 12.19 12.16
C LEU A 87 -6.30 13.40 12.86
N LEU A 88 -5.40 13.18 13.83
CA LEU A 88 -4.75 14.26 14.58
C LEU A 88 -3.77 15.07 13.73
N PHE A 89 -3.08 14.44 12.79
CA PHE A 89 -2.04 15.06 11.97
C PHE A 89 -2.41 15.23 10.51
N HIS A 90 -3.70 15.14 10.17
CA HIS A 90 -4.22 15.17 8.80
C HIS A 90 -3.62 16.32 7.96
N SER A 91 -3.69 17.54 8.44
CA SER A 91 -3.18 18.73 7.72
C SER A 91 -1.65 18.71 7.51
N TYR A 92 -0.90 18.16 8.46
CA TYR A 92 0.54 17.97 8.29
C TYR A 92 0.85 16.88 7.24
N ILE A 93 0.10 15.79 7.27
CA ILE A 93 0.26 14.68 6.33
C ILE A 93 -0.05 15.15 4.90
N GLU A 94 -1.14 15.92 4.73
CA GLU A 94 -1.51 16.47 3.42
C GLU A 94 -0.41 17.36 2.84
N ALA A 95 0.28 18.14 3.65
CA ALA A 95 1.41 18.99 3.21
C ALA A 95 2.57 18.18 2.62
N PHE A 96 2.71 16.90 2.98
CA PHE A 96 3.75 16.01 2.46
C PHE A 96 3.31 15.15 1.27
N LEU A 97 2.00 14.95 1.06
CA LEU A 97 1.48 14.06 0.02
C LEU A 97 1.89 14.49 -1.40
N GLY A 98 2.05 15.79 -1.65
CA GLY A 98 2.49 16.33 -2.94
C GLY A 98 4.02 16.35 -3.15
N ASN A 99 4.83 15.89 -2.19
CA ASN A 99 6.27 16.03 -2.27
C ASN A 99 6.97 14.78 -2.81
N VAL A 100 7.24 14.79 -4.13
CA VAL A 100 7.94 13.68 -4.81
C VAL A 100 9.31 13.40 -4.21
N PHE A 101 10.06 14.43 -3.77
CA PHE A 101 11.36 14.24 -3.15
C PHE A 101 11.26 13.43 -1.85
N MET A 102 10.23 13.67 -1.04
CA MET A 102 9.96 12.86 0.15
C MET A 102 9.66 11.40 -0.20
N VAL A 103 8.89 11.16 -1.27
CA VAL A 103 8.66 9.79 -1.77
C VAL A 103 9.96 9.09 -2.09
N VAL A 104 10.87 9.77 -2.77
CA VAL A 104 12.17 9.23 -3.19
C VAL A 104 13.06 8.90 -1.98
N ILE A 105 13.15 9.82 -1.01
CA ILE A 105 13.92 9.59 0.22
C ILE A 105 13.35 8.41 1.01
N ASN A 106 12.03 8.33 1.15
CA ASN A 106 11.39 7.23 1.88
C ASN A 106 11.52 5.89 1.13
N LEU A 107 11.47 5.90 -0.21
CA LEU A 107 11.82 4.71 -1.00
C LEU A 107 13.23 4.22 -0.69
N LEU A 108 14.21 5.12 -0.68
CA LEU A 108 15.61 4.81 -0.41
C LEU A 108 15.81 4.27 1.02
N VAL A 109 15.33 5.01 2.02
CA VAL A 109 15.51 4.65 3.44
C VAL A 109 14.88 3.29 3.75
N VAL A 110 13.61 3.09 3.36
CA VAL A 110 12.94 1.80 3.59
C VAL A 110 13.55 0.70 2.72
N GLY A 111 14.03 1.02 1.51
CA GLY A 111 14.79 0.09 0.68
C GLY A 111 16.02 -0.44 1.40
N ILE A 112 16.80 0.45 2.02
CA ILE A 112 17.98 0.08 2.83
C ILE A 112 17.57 -0.80 4.03
N ILE A 113 16.51 -0.43 4.74
CA ILE A 113 16.00 -1.24 5.87
C ILE A 113 15.65 -2.67 5.41
N LEU A 114 14.98 -2.82 4.26
CA LEU A 114 14.59 -4.12 3.72
C LEU A 114 15.79 -5.02 3.36
N LEU A 115 16.99 -4.48 3.09
CA LEU A 115 18.18 -5.29 2.88
C LEU A 115 18.59 -6.08 4.12
N PHE A 116 18.29 -5.55 5.30
CA PHE A 116 18.74 -6.13 6.58
C PHE A 116 17.63 -6.81 7.39
N ILE A 117 16.35 -6.55 7.04
CA ILE A 117 15.19 -6.98 7.84
C ILE A 117 15.04 -8.50 7.93
N ASP A 118 15.54 -9.24 6.95
CA ASP A 118 15.50 -10.71 6.93
C ASP A 118 16.17 -11.36 8.13
N LYS A 119 17.11 -10.65 8.77
CA LYS A 119 17.78 -11.12 9.99
C LYS A 119 16.81 -11.21 11.17
N LEU A 120 15.75 -10.39 11.19
CA LEU A 120 14.73 -10.39 12.24
C LEU A 120 13.64 -11.44 11.98
N GLY A 121 13.40 -11.81 10.72
CA GLY A 121 12.29 -12.67 10.29
C GLY A 121 12.64 -14.15 10.11
N ASN A 122 13.78 -14.62 10.62
CA ASN A 122 14.24 -16.00 10.44
C ASN A 122 13.54 -17.01 11.40
N HIS A 123 12.34 -16.66 11.89
CA HIS A 123 11.53 -17.55 12.70
C HIS A 123 10.64 -18.43 11.82
N GLN A 124 10.82 -19.74 11.90
CA GLN A 124 10.04 -20.73 11.13
C GLN A 124 8.73 -21.13 11.80
N THR A 125 8.60 -20.87 13.10
CA THR A 125 7.41 -21.24 13.88
C THR A 125 6.35 -20.16 13.82
N GLU A 126 5.13 -20.54 13.46
CA GLU A 126 3.97 -19.66 13.54
C GLU A 126 3.66 -19.33 15.01
N LYS A 127 3.46 -18.06 15.30
CA LYS A 127 3.11 -17.56 16.64
C LYS A 127 1.70 -16.97 16.61
N GLN A 128 0.99 -17.11 17.72
CA GLN A 128 -0.24 -16.37 17.89
C GLN A 128 0.07 -14.86 17.98
N ILE A 129 -0.60 -14.07 17.16
CA ILE A 129 -0.47 -12.61 17.17
C ILE A 129 -1.26 -12.09 18.37
N THR A 130 -0.55 -11.56 19.36
CA THR A 130 -1.14 -10.97 20.56
C THR A 130 -1.61 -9.53 20.30
N THR A 131 -2.49 -9.02 21.15
CA THR A 131 -2.92 -7.60 21.12
C THR A 131 -1.73 -6.64 21.18
N LYS A 132 -0.68 -6.96 21.96
CA LYS A 132 0.56 -6.17 22.02
C LYS A 132 1.29 -6.14 20.67
N ASN A 133 1.45 -7.32 20.02
CA ASN A 133 2.06 -7.38 18.70
C ASN A 133 1.26 -6.54 17.69
N ALA A 134 -0.07 -6.66 17.70
CA ALA A 134 -0.97 -5.92 16.83
C ALA A 134 -0.83 -4.41 17.01
N PHE A 135 -0.81 -3.92 18.25
CA PHE A 135 -0.62 -2.51 18.55
C PHE A 135 0.72 -1.97 18.02
N ILE A 136 1.81 -2.72 18.23
CA ILE A 136 3.14 -2.35 17.74
C ILE A 136 3.15 -2.31 16.20
N ILE A 137 2.56 -3.30 15.53
CA ILE A 137 2.42 -3.29 14.05
C ILE A 137 1.61 -2.06 13.60
N GLY A 138 0.59 -1.68 14.34
CA GLY A 138 -0.20 -0.46 14.11
C GLY A 138 0.61 0.83 14.23
N LEU A 139 1.54 0.91 15.19
CA LEU A 139 2.48 2.04 15.28
C LEU A 139 3.41 2.10 14.05
N PHE A 140 3.90 0.97 13.58
CA PHE A 140 4.64 0.92 12.32
C PHE A 140 3.78 1.35 11.13
N GLN A 141 2.49 0.95 11.09
CA GLN A 141 1.56 1.40 10.05
C GLN A 141 1.43 2.93 10.01
N ALA A 142 1.47 3.61 11.16
CA ALA A 142 1.41 5.07 11.18
C ALA A 142 2.58 5.74 10.42
N LEU A 143 3.76 5.08 10.34
CA LEU A 143 4.87 5.58 9.52
C LEU A 143 4.53 5.57 8.01
N ALA A 144 3.60 4.73 7.59
CA ALA A 144 3.18 4.66 6.18
C ALA A 144 2.34 5.86 5.73
N MET A 145 1.97 6.77 6.63
CA MET A 145 1.37 8.06 6.28
C MET A 145 2.35 8.95 5.52
N PHE A 146 3.65 8.76 5.72
CA PHE A 146 4.65 9.46 4.93
C PHE A 146 4.73 8.83 3.53
N PRO A 147 4.52 9.63 2.46
CA PRO A 147 4.51 9.12 1.10
C PRO A 147 5.84 8.44 0.75
N GLY A 148 5.77 7.31 0.07
CA GLY A 148 6.95 6.52 -0.29
C GLY A 148 7.37 5.45 0.74
N VAL A 149 6.92 5.51 1.99
CA VAL A 149 7.24 4.48 3.01
C VAL A 149 6.68 3.11 2.61
N SER A 150 5.49 3.04 2.07
CA SER A 150 4.67 1.84 1.83
C SER A 150 4.03 1.27 3.11
N ARG A 151 2.72 1.20 3.11
CA ARG A 151 1.93 0.59 4.19
C ARG A 151 2.33 -0.87 4.40
N SER A 152 2.43 -1.64 3.31
CA SER A 152 2.87 -3.04 3.34
C SER A 152 4.28 -3.18 3.92
N ALA A 153 5.25 -2.36 3.48
CA ALA A 153 6.60 -2.40 4.04
C ALA A 153 6.61 -2.10 5.54
N ALA A 154 5.95 -1.04 5.97
CA ALA A 154 5.92 -0.62 7.38
C ALA A 154 5.33 -1.70 8.29
N THR A 155 4.16 -2.26 7.93
CA THR A 155 3.48 -3.29 8.72
C THR A 155 4.23 -4.62 8.73
N ILE A 156 4.87 -4.99 7.62
CA ILE A 156 5.74 -6.17 7.54
C ILE A 156 6.96 -6.00 8.46
N ILE A 157 7.65 -4.85 8.40
CA ILE A 157 8.77 -4.53 9.29
C ILE A 157 8.32 -4.59 10.75
N GLY A 158 7.15 -4.02 11.06
CA GLY A 158 6.53 -4.13 12.38
C GLY A 158 6.30 -5.57 12.81
N GLY A 159 5.75 -6.42 11.94
CA GLY A 159 5.54 -7.84 12.23
C GLY A 159 6.84 -8.61 12.49
N LEU A 160 7.85 -8.39 11.65
CA LEU A 160 9.16 -9.03 11.82
C LEU A 160 9.87 -8.58 13.10
N SER A 161 9.72 -7.31 13.51
CA SER A 161 10.25 -6.80 14.79
C SER A 161 9.61 -7.52 15.99
N GLN A 162 8.39 -8.01 15.84
CA GLN A 162 7.67 -8.82 16.84
C GLN A 162 7.99 -10.32 16.72
N LYS A 163 9.01 -10.68 15.92
CA LYS A 163 9.44 -12.06 15.71
C LYS A 163 8.37 -12.94 15.04
N LEU A 164 7.52 -12.36 14.21
CA LEU A 164 6.64 -13.13 13.33
C LEU A 164 7.47 -13.72 12.18
N SER A 165 7.02 -14.86 11.64
CA SER A 165 7.61 -15.39 10.40
C SER A 165 7.35 -14.43 9.23
N ARG A 166 8.17 -14.52 8.15
CA ARG A 166 7.97 -13.72 6.94
C ARG A 166 6.55 -13.83 6.40
N LYS A 167 6.02 -15.05 6.36
CA LYS A 167 4.67 -15.33 5.90
C LYS A 167 3.63 -14.66 6.78
N GLN A 168 3.70 -14.87 8.11
CA GLN A 168 2.75 -14.28 9.05
C GLN A 168 2.77 -12.74 9.02
N ALA A 169 3.96 -12.13 8.93
CA ALA A 169 4.08 -10.67 8.85
C ALA A 169 3.43 -10.12 7.58
N ALA A 170 3.61 -10.80 6.43
CA ALA A 170 2.98 -10.41 5.17
C ALA A 170 1.46 -10.62 5.20
N GLU A 171 0.98 -11.79 5.64
CA GLU A 171 -0.45 -12.08 5.73
C GLU A 171 -1.17 -11.13 6.69
N PHE A 172 -0.59 -10.85 7.87
CA PHE A 172 -1.17 -9.88 8.80
C PHE A 172 -1.20 -8.46 8.22
N SER A 173 -0.16 -8.07 7.47
CA SER A 173 -0.14 -6.81 6.72
C SER A 173 -1.32 -6.74 5.73
N PHE A 174 -1.61 -7.82 5.00
CA PHE A 174 -2.74 -7.88 4.08
C PHE A 174 -4.09 -7.77 4.80
N PHE A 175 -4.26 -8.47 5.91
CA PHE A 175 -5.49 -8.38 6.71
C PHE A 175 -5.72 -6.96 7.23
N LEU A 176 -4.65 -6.31 7.71
CA LEU A 176 -4.72 -4.93 8.21
C LEU A 176 -4.99 -3.91 7.11
N ALA A 177 -4.61 -4.22 5.86
CA ALA A 177 -4.95 -3.40 4.69
C ALA A 177 -6.46 -3.24 4.52
N VAL A 178 -7.23 -4.30 4.80
CA VAL A 178 -8.68 -4.29 4.56
C VAL A 178 -9.39 -3.15 5.30
N PRO A 179 -9.34 -3.04 6.64
CA PRO A 179 -9.99 -1.92 7.31
C PRO A 179 -9.34 -0.57 6.99
N THR A 180 -8.01 -0.53 6.81
CA THR A 180 -7.28 0.73 6.60
C THR A 180 -7.60 1.36 5.24
N ILE A 181 -7.49 0.59 4.17
CA ILE A 181 -7.77 1.07 2.80
C ILE A 181 -9.26 1.26 2.60
N ALA A 182 -10.12 0.38 3.14
CA ALA A 182 -11.56 0.57 3.05
C ALA A 182 -11.98 1.90 3.66
N ALA A 183 -11.49 2.23 4.87
CA ALA A 183 -11.79 3.50 5.52
C ALA A 183 -11.34 4.70 4.68
N ALA A 184 -10.12 4.67 4.13
CA ALA A 184 -9.59 5.72 3.28
C ALA A 184 -10.39 5.87 1.97
N ALA A 185 -10.67 4.76 1.29
CA ALA A 185 -11.41 4.75 0.03
C ALA A 185 -12.84 5.27 0.21
N PHE A 186 -13.56 4.81 1.24
CA PHE A 186 -14.90 5.30 1.54
C PHE A 186 -14.92 6.78 1.87
N LEU A 187 -13.96 7.27 2.67
CA LEU A 187 -13.86 8.69 3.01
C LEU A 187 -13.62 9.55 1.76
N GLU A 188 -12.69 9.14 0.92
CA GLU A 188 -12.36 9.84 -0.33
C GLU A 188 -13.53 9.85 -1.31
N MET A 189 -14.17 8.70 -1.52
CA MET A 189 -15.36 8.60 -2.37
C MET A 189 -16.53 9.42 -1.84
N TYR A 190 -16.70 9.51 -0.52
CA TYR A 190 -17.72 10.34 0.10
C TYR A 190 -17.46 11.84 -0.12
N LYS A 191 -16.21 12.29 0.09
CA LYS A 191 -15.81 13.69 -0.12
C LYS A 191 -16.02 14.14 -1.56
N HIS A 192 -15.76 13.26 -2.53
CA HIS A 192 -15.82 13.57 -3.97
C HIS A 192 -17.00 12.89 -4.68
N PHE A 193 -18.10 12.67 -3.95
CA PHE A 193 -19.26 11.94 -4.48
C PHE A 193 -19.83 12.55 -5.77
N SER A 194 -19.87 13.88 -5.88
CA SER A 194 -20.33 14.58 -7.09
C SER A 194 -19.45 14.28 -8.32
N VAL A 195 -18.14 14.16 -8.13
CA VAL A 195 -17.17 13.88 -9.20
C VAL A 195 -17.30 12.43 -9.68
N ILE A 196 -17.46 11.48 -8.76
CA ILE A 196 -17.55 10.06 -9.11
C ILE A 196 -18.95 9.64 -9.64
N SER A 197 -19.99 10.42 -9.36
CA SER A 197 -21.35 10.15 -9.82
C SER A 197 -21.54 10.40 -11.33
N GLU A 198 -20.60 11.03 -12.00
CA GLU A 198 -20.61 11.15 -13.45
C GLU A 198 -20.52 9.76 -14.10
N PRO A 199 -21.41 9.41 -15.07
CA PRO A 199 -21.48 8.05 -15.62
C PRO A 199 -20.16 7.53 -16.19
N TYR A 200 -19.38 8.41 -16.81
CA TYR A 200 -18.06 8.05 -17.35
C TYR A 200 -17.04 7.76 -16.24
N HIS A 201 -17.01 8.57 -15.19
CA HIS A 201 -16.12 8.39 -14.05
C HIS A 201 -16.46 7.10 -13.30
N LEU A 202 -17.74 6.84 -13.05
CA LEU A 202 -18.19 5.60 -12.41
C LEU A 202 -17.78 4.36 -13.21
N LYS A 203 -17.90 4.41 -14.53
CA LYS A 203 -17.46 3.33 -15.43
C LYS A 203 -15.94 3.06 -15.27
N LEU A 204 -15.12 4.11 -15.23
CA LEU A 204 -13.68 3.97 -15.04
C LEU A 204 -13.34 3.39 -13.67
N ILE A 205 -13.99 3.85 -12.60
CA ILE A 205 -13.79 3.35 -11.24
C ILE A 205 -14.14 1.86 -11.15
N LEU A 206 -15.30 1.45 -11.68
CA LEU A 206 -15.69 0.05 -11.69
C LEU A 206 -14.69 -0.82 -12.48
N LEU A 207 -14.31 -0.38 -13.67
CA LEU A 207 -13.31 -1.07 -14.49
C LEU A 207 -11.97 -1.20 -13.75
N GLY A 208 -11.49 -0.10 -13.17
CA GLY A 208 -10.22 -0.07 -12.43
C GLY A 208 -10.23 -0.98 -11.22
N ASN A 209 -11.31 -1.00 -10.45
CA ASN A 209 -11.46 -1.90 -9.30
C ASN A 209 -11.43 -3.38 -9.70
N VAL A 210 -12.11 -3.75 -10.82
CA VAL A 210 -12.08 -5.13 -11.34
C VAL A 210 -10.65 -5.52 -11.76
N ILE A 211 -9.95 -4.64 -12.47
CA ILE A 211 -8.58 -4.92 -12.92
C ILE A 211 -7.63 -5.02 -11.74
N SER A 212 -7.65 -4.04 -10.83
CA SER A 212 -6.81 -4.03 -9.64
C SER A 212 -7.06 -5.28 -8.77
N PHE A 213 -8.33 -5.69 -8.61
CA PHE A 213 -8.69 -6.93 -7.92
C PHE A 213 -8.04 -8.16 -8.57
N ILE A 214 -8.19 -8.34 -9.90
CA ILE A 214 -7.66 -9.52 -10.60
C ILE A 214 -6.12 -9.55 -10.50
N VAL A 215 -5.48 -8.41 -10.74
CA VAL A 215 -4.01 -8.31 -10.70
C VAL A 215 -3.50 -8.57 -9.28
N ALA A 216 -4.08 -7.93 -8.27
CA ALA A 216 -3.70 -8.12 -6.88
C ALA A 216 -3.92 -9.58 -6.42
N TRP A 217 -5.00 -10.22 -6.84
CA TRP A 217 -5.28 -11.62 -6.53
C TRP A 217 -4.17 -12.57 -7.03
N ILE A 218 -3.66 -12.35 -8.25
CA ILE A 218 -2.55 -13.11 -8.82
C ILE A 218 -1.25 -12.81 -8.06
N VAL A 219 -0.97 -11.52 -7.84
CA VAL A 219 0.27 -11.03 -7.23
C VAL A 219 0.42 -11.53 -5.80
N ILE A 220 -0.62 -11.48 -4.97
CA ILE A 220 -0.55 -11.96 -3.59
C ILE A 220 -0.13 -13.43 -3.52
N LYS A 221 -0.67 -14.28 -4.38
CA LYS A 221 -0.31 -15.71 -4.43
C LYS A 221 1.17 -15.92 -4.76
N ILE A 222 1.65 -15.22 -5.79
CA ILE A 222 3.05 -15.32 -6.22
C ILE A 222 3.97 -14.72 -5.16
N PHE A 223 3.60 -13.58 -4.59
CA PHE A 223 4.40 -12.87 -3.61
C PHE A 223 4.66 -13.68 -2.36
N ILE A 224 3.64 -14.32 -1.76
CA ILE A 224 3.84 -15.15 -0.56
C ILE A 224 4.81 -16.30 -0.84
N GLN A 225 4.66 -16.99 -1.97
CA GLN A 225 5.57 -18.08 -2.34
C GLN A 225 7.01 -17.59 -2.55
N PHE A 226 7.15 -16.47 -3.25
CA PHE A 226 8.44 -15.83 -3.49
C PHE A 226 9.10 -15.38 -2.20
N LEU A 227 8.33 -14.74 -1.31
CA LEU A 227 8.82 -14.19 -0.04
C LEU A 227 9.37 -15.28 0.90
N VAL A 228 8.65 -16.38 1.03
CA VAL A 228 9.10 -17.51 1.88
C VAL A 228 10.45 -18.03 1.39
N LYS A 229 10.65 -18.09 0.07
CA LYS A 229 11.87 -18.63 -0.55
C LYS A 229 13.04 -17.64 -0.57
N HIS A 230 12.80 -16.36 -0.91
CA HIS A 230 13.85 -15.39 -1.25
C HIS A 230 14.01 -14.25 -0.22
N GLY A 231 13.00 -14.04 0.67
CA GLY A 231 13.01 -12.94 1.63
C GLY A 231 12.76 -11.57 1.02
N PHE A 232 13.13 -10.52 1.77
CA PHE A 232 12.82 -9.12 1.43
C PHE A 232 13.93 -8.37 0.68
N LYS A 233 15.15 -8.91 0.61
CA LYS A 233 16.31 -8.23 0.01
C LYS A 233 16.09 -7.77 -1.43
N VAL A 234 15.37 -8.59 -2.23
CA VAL A 234 15.07 -8.25 -3.63
C VAL A 234 14.26 -6.97 -3.71
N PHE A 235 13.26 -6.81 -2.83
CA PHE A 235 12.44 -5.60 -2.75
C PHE A 235 13.24 -4.40 -2.23
N GLY A 236 14.20 -4.63 -1.34
CA GLY A 236 15.13 -3.59 -0.89
C GLY A 236 15.95 -3.02 -2.05
N TRP A 237 16.59 -3.87 -2.86
CA TRP A 237 17.34 -3.45 -4.04
C TRP A 237 16.44 -2.78 -5.08
N TYR A 238 15.26 -3.34 -5.33
CA TYR A 238 14.29 -2.75 -6.25
C TYR A 238 13.95 -1.30 -5.85
N ARG A 239 13.65 -1.05 -4.57
CA ARG A 239 13.33 0.30 -4.06
C ARG A 239 14.51 1.26 -4.19
N ILE A 240 15.74 0.81 -3.91
CA ILE A 240 16.94 1.62 -4.06
C ILE A 240 17.14 2.01 -5.53
N ILE A 241 17.03 1.04 -6.45
CA ILE A 241 17.14 1.32 -7.90
C ILE A 241 16.05 2.29 -8.34
N LEU A 242 14.81 2.07 -7.92
CA LEU A 242 13.68 2.95 -8.23
C LEU A 242 13.93 4.37 -7.71
N SER A 243 14.43 4.52 -6.47
CA SER A 243 14.75 5.82 -5.90
C SER A 243 15.85 6.55 -6.69
N LEU A 244 16.87 5.83 -7.14
CA LEU A 244 17.93 6.39 -7.99
C LEU A 244 17.41 6.83 -9.36
N ILE A 245 16.47 6.08 -9.95
CA ILE A 245 15.78 6.49 -11.19
C ILE A 245 15.02 7.80 -10.97
N PHE A 246 14.25 7.92 -9.87
CA PHE A 246 13.55 9.16 -9.54
C PHE A 246 14.51 10.33 -9.36
N LEU A 247 15.63 10.13 -8.64
CA LEU A 247 16.66 11.17 -8.45
C LEU A 247 17.23 11.62 -9.79
N LEU A 248 17.49 10.69 -10.70
CA LEU A 248 17.94 11.00 -12.05
C LEU A 248 16.90 11.81 -12.83
N LEU A 249 15.63 11.42 -12.79
CA LEU A 249 14.55 12.15 -13.45
C LEU A 249 14.41 13.57 -12.91
N ILE A 250 14.51 13.76 -11.59
CA ILE A 250 14.50 15.07 -10.94
C ILE A 250 15.71 15.91 -11.42
N ALA A 251 16.91 15.32 -11.46
CA ALA A 251 18.12 15.99 -11.92
C ALA A 251 18.03 16.41 -13.40
N LEU A 252 17.30 15.66 -14.21
CA LEU A 252 17.03 15.98 -15.62
C LEU A 252 15.85 16.95 -15.81
N ASN A 253 15.31 17.53 -14.72
CA ASN A 253 14.15 18.43 -14.72
C ASN A 253 12.89 17.82 -15.38
N VAL A 254 12.71 16.50 -15.29
CA VAL A 254 11.48 15.84 -15.72
C VAL A 254 10.36 16.19 -14.73
N ASN A 255 9.27 16.73 -15.26
CA ASN A 255 8.09 17.05 -14.44
C ASN A 255 7.46 15.74 -13.95
N LEU A 256 7.57 15.46 -12.65
CA LEU A 256 6.91 14.33 -12.01
C LEU A 256 5.57 14.80 -11.44
N THR A 257 4.50 14.16 -11.89
CA THR A 257 3.13 14.53 -11.49
C THR A 257 2.92 14.23 -10.00
N ASN A 258 2.55 15.26 -9.26
CA ASN A 258 2.07 15.11 -7.87
C ASN A 258 0.63 14.57 -7.91
N ILE A 259 0.41 13.41 -7.33
CA ILE A 259 -0.90 12.75 -7.29
C ILE A 259 -1.51 12.93 -5.91
#